data_1c299e29d4b3fcc27ca3f822f72040fc
#
_entry.id   1c299e29d4b3fcc27ca3f822f72040fc
#
_cell.length_a   1.000
_cell.length_b   1.000
_cell.length_c   1.000
_cell.angle_alpha   90.00
_cell.angle_beta   90.00
_cell.angle_gamma   90.00
#
_symmetry.space_group_name_H-M   'P 1'
#
loop_
_entity.id
_entity.type
_entity.pdbx_description
1 polymer ?
#
loop_
_entity_poly.entity_id
_entity_poly.type
_entity_poly.pdbx_seq_one_letter_code
_entity_poly.pdbx_strand_id
1 'polypeptide(L)'
;TPLGVAAAQTLMARLFPENPPRLVILREGLTAPAHLSGHMILLPAAALDQTDGPDVVAGYVLAEQLRAQADSATAKLLSYAGLIATVRLLASGSLSATAVEGYAETFLAQAPLPVSNDDLIAAFKAADVSASPYAFALDPTGQSVVALIEKDPFLGGSPRPVLDDGAWVSLQGICTD
;
A
#
# COMPACT_ATOMS: atom_id res chain seq x y z
N THR A 1 9.57 -10.19 12.75
CA THR A 1 9.33 -10.32 14.21
C THR A 1 7.83 -10.38 14.53
N PRO A 2 7.38 -11.10 15.59
CA PRO A 2 5.97 -11.16 16.00
C PRO A 2 5.39 -9.78 16.37
N LEU A 3 6.18 -8.93 17.03
CA LEU A 3 5.77 -7.57 17.40
C LEU A 3 5.56 -6.69 16.17
N GLY A 4 6.42 -6.79 15.17
CA GLY A 4 6.24 -6.09 13.91
C GLY A 4 4.97 -6.52 13.17
N VAL A 5 4.64 -7.80 13.17
CA VAL A 5 3.38 -8.31 12.60
C VAL A 5 2.17 -7.76 13.35
N ALA A 6 2.21 -7.73 14.68
CA ALA A 6 1.14 -7.14 15.49
C ALA A 6 0.98 -5.64 15.24
N ALA A 7 2.09 -4.91 15.10
CA ALA A 7 2.08 -3.49 14.75
C ALA A 7 1.48 -3.24 13.35
N ALA A 8 1.83 -4.07 12.36
CA ALA A 8 1.22 -4.01 11.02
C ALA A 8 -0.29 -4.24 11.07
N GLN A 9 -0.76 -5.21 11.86
CA GLN A 9 -2.19 -5.47 12.06
C GLN A 9 -2.88 -4.29 12.75
N THR A 10 -2.24 -3.67 13.74
CA THR A 10 -2.76 -2.48 14.43
C THR A 10 -2.90 -1.31 13.46
N LEU A 11 -1.89 -1.06 12.63
CA LEU A 11 -1.94 -0.05 11.57
C LEU A 11 -3.14 -0.28 10.65
N MET A 12 -3.29 -1.49 10.13
CA MET A 12 -4.35 -1.79 9.18
C MET A 12 -5.75 -1.69 9.81
N ALA A 13 -5.93 -2.17 11.03
CA ALA A 13 -7.19 -2.03 11.77
C ALA A 13 -7.50 -0.55 12.10
N ARG A 14 -6.47 0.28 12.33
CA ARG A 14 -6.61 1.72 12.56
C ARG A 14 -7.09 2.45 11.30
N LEU A 15 -6.57 2.09 10.12
CA LEU A 15 -6.91 2.72 8.84
C LEU A 15 -8.22 2.18 8.26
N PHE A 16 -8.53 0.91 8.46
CA PHE A 16 -9.67 0.20 7.87
C PHE A 16 -10.42 -0.62 8.93
N PRO A 17 -11.20 0.01 9.82
CA PRO A 17 -11.81 -0.68 10.96
C PRO A 17 -12.76 -1.82 10.59
N GLU A 18 -13.47 -1.70 9.44
CA GLU A 18 -14.47 -2.68 9.03
C GLU A 18 -13.87 -3.87 8.28
N ASN A 19 -12.90 -3.62 7.42
CA ASN A 19 -12.32 -4.64 6.55
C ASN A 19 -10.84 -4.32 6.24
N PRO A 20 -9.93 -4.59 7.17
CA PRO A 20 -8.51 -4.29 7.00
C PRO A 20 -7.87 -5.19 5.93
N PRO A 21 -7.22 -4.62 4.90
CA PRO A 21 -6.38 -5.39 4.00
C PRO A 21 -5.20 -6.03 4.75
N ARG A 22 -4.69 -7.13 4.22
CA ARG A 22 -3.47 -7.72 4.73
C ARG A 22 -2.26 -6.91 4.25
N LEU A 23 -1.46 -6.41 5.18
CA LEU A 23 -0.19 -5.75 4.89
C LEU A 23 0.95 -6.78 4.89
N VAL A 24 1.75 -6.76 3.83
CA VAL A 24 2.96 -7.58 3.70
C VAL A 24 4.14 -6.68 3.40
N ILE A 25 5.20 -6.80 4.19
CA ILE A 25 6.44 -6.06 3.99
C ILE A 25 7.45 -6.99 3.32
N LEU A 26 8.02 -6.54 2.19
CA LEU A 26 9.01 -7.28 1.41
C LEU A 26 10.38 -6.64 1.58
N ARG A 27 11.38 -7.45 1.94
CA ARG A 27 12.77 -7.01 2.08
C ARG A 27 13.37 -6.62 0.73
N GLU A 28 13.06 -7.40 -0.32
CA GLU A 28 13.63 -7.29 -1.66
C GLU A 28 12.57 -7.53 -2.73
N GLY A 29 12.88 -7.18 -3.96
CA GLY A 29 12.04 -7.47 -5.13
C GLY A 29 10.89 -6.49 -5.35
N LEU A 30 10.70 -5.50 -4.46
CA LEU A 30 9.66 -4.47 -4.59
C LEU A 30 10.30 -3.08 -4.43
N THR A 31 10.11 -2.22 -5.42
CA THR A 31 10.67 -0.84 -5.41
C THR A 31 9.61 0.22 -5.07
N ALA A 32 8.33 -0.11 -5.19
CA ALA A 32 7.21 0.77 -4.89
C ALA A 32 6.08 -0.03 -4.25
N PRO A 33 5.17 0.61 -3.49
CA PRO A 33 3.96 -0.02 -2.99
C PRO A 33 3.16 -0.69 -4.11
N ALA A 34 2.53 -1.82 -3.81
CA ALA A 34 1.73 -2.58 -4.75
C ALA A 34 0.56 -3.26 -4.05
N HIS A 35 -0.44 -3.72 -4.81
CA HIS A 35 -1.55 -4.51 -4.28
C HIS A 35 -1.72 -5.80 -5.06
N LEU A 36 -2.23 -6.82 -4.41
CA LEU A 36 -2.58 -8.10 -5.02
C LEU A 36 -4.06 -8.42 -4.83
N SER A 37 -4.58 -9.29 -5.70
CA SER A 37 -5.90 -9.89 -5.50
C SER A 37 -5.95 -10.61 -4.13
N GLY A 38 -7.11 -10.62 -3.50
CA GLY A 38 -7.24 -11.16 -2.13
C GLY A 38 -7.06 -10.14 -1.02
N HIS A 39 -7.24 -8.86 -1.34
CA HIS A 39 -7.23 -7.77 -0.35
C HIS A 39 -5.89 -7.65 0.38
N MET A 40 -4.80 -7.57 -0.40
CA MET A 40 -3.43 -7.54 0.11
C MET A 40 -2.68 -6.33 -0.43
N ILE A 41 -1.99 -5.62 0.46
CA ILE A 41 -1.09 -4.51 0.14
C ILE A 41 0.34 -4.93 0.44
N LEU A 42 1.23 -4.66 -0.51
CA LEU A 42 2.65 -4.93 -0.40
C LEU A 42 3.40 -3.61 -0.24
N LEU A 43 4.29 -3.52 0.73
CA LEU A 43 5.22 -2.41 0.87
C LEU A 43 6.66 -2.90 0.84
N PRO A 44 7.59 -2.19 0.18
CA PRO A 44 9.01 -2.45 0.34
C PRO A 44 9.47 -2.08 1.75
N ALA A 45 10.39 -2.82 2.35
CA ALA A 45 10.96 -2.49 3.65
C ALA A 45 11.55 -1.07 3.69
N ALA A 46 12.12 -0.62 2.58
CA ALA A 46 12.63 0.75 2.41
C ALA A 46 11.57 1.84 2.71
N ALA A 47 10.28 1.55 2.48
CA ALA A 47 9.21 2.49 2.82
C ALA A 47 9.00 2.65 4.34
N LEU A 48 9.50 1.73 5.15
CA LEU A 48 9.52 1.84 6.61
C LEU A 48 10.81 2.51 7.11
N ASP A 49 11.93 2.14 6.49
CA ASP A 49 13.27 2.56 6.93
C ASP A 49 13.59 4.03 6.56
N GLN A 50 12.99 4.52 5.46
CA GLN A 50 13.26 5.84 4.89
C GLN A 50 12.20 6.89 5.23
N THR A 51 11.29 6.59 6.16
CA THR A 51 10.20 7.49 6.52
C THR A 51 10.29 7.92 7.98
N ASP A 52 9.93 9.18 8.23
CA ASP A 52 10.04 9.81 9.53
C ASP A 52 8.95 9.38 10.53
N GLY A 53 7.89 8.71 10.05
CA GLY A 53 6.81 8.30 10.93
C GLY A 53 5.71 7.48 10.27
N PRO A 54 4.79 6.95 11.10
CA PRO A 54 3.73 6.05 10.65
C PRO A 54 2.69 6.71 9.73
N ASP A 55 2.55 8.04 9.77
CA ASP A 55 1.64 8.79 8.89
C ASP A 55 2.03 8.67 7.41
N VAL A 56 3.33 8.62 7.12
CA VAL A 56 3.84 8.41 5.74
C VAL A 56 3.47 7.01 5.25
N VAL A 57 3.67 6.00 6.09
CA VAL A 57 3.32 4.61 5.77
C VAL A 57 1.81 4.47 5.58
N ALA A 58 1.02 5.13 6.43
CA ALA A 58 -0.44 5.20 6.25
C ALA A 58 -0.80 5.80 4.88
N GLY A 59 -0.11 6.84 4.44
CA GLY A 59 -0.31 7.43 3.12
C GLY A 59 -0.05 6.46 1.97
N TYR A 60 1.04 5.71 2.02
CA TYR A 60 1.30 4.66 1.02
C TYR A 60 0.20 3.60 1.00
N VAL A 61 -0.25 3.16 2.17
CA VAL A 61 -1.32 2.16 2.30
C VAL A 61 -2.65 2.69 1.77
N LEU A 62 -3.04 3.92 2.10
CA LEU A 62 -4.28 4.55 1.62
C LEU A 62 -4.26 4.73 0.09
N ALA A 63 -3.14 5.21 -0.47
CA ALA A 63 -2.98 5.38 -1.90
C ALA A 63 -3.08 4.03 -2.63
N GLU A 64 -2.46 2.97 -2.09
CA GLU A 64 -2.49 1.66 -2.70
C GLU A 64 -3.86 0.99 -2.60
N GLN A 65 -4.59 1.23 -1.51
CA GLN A 65 -5.97 0.78 -1.38
C GLN A 65 -6.90 1.43 -2.42
N LEU A 66 -6.73 2.72 -2.70
CA LEU A 66 -7.47 3.40 -3.77
C LEU A 66 -7.15 2.81 -5.16
N ARG A 67 -5.87 2.52 -5.44
CA ARG A 67 -5.47 1.83 -6.67
C ARG A 67 -6.09 0.44 -6.77
N ALA A 68 -6.11 -0.31 -5.67
CA ALA A 68 -6.71 -1.64 -5.61
C ALA A 68 -8.22 -1.61 -5.88
N GLN A 69 -8.92 -0.56 -5.44
CA GLN A 69 -10.35 -0.37 -5.71
C GLN A 69 -10.61 -0.01 -7.18
N ALA A 70 -9.74 0.81 -7.79
CA ALA A 70 -9.85 1.22 -9.19
C ALA A 70 -9.45 0.10 -10.17
N ASP A 71 -8.71 -0.89 -9.69
CA ASP A 71 -8.07 -1.90 -10.50
C ASP A 71 -8.47 -3.31 -10.08
N SER A 72 -8.75 -4.15 -11.06
CA SER A 72 -8.94 -5.58 -10.81
C SER A 72 -7.64 -6.33 -11.08
N ALA A 73 -6.84 -6.55 -10.03
CA ALA A 73 -5.62 -7.36 -10.14
C ALA A 73 -5.89 -8.76 -10.73
N THR A 74 -7.06 -9.34 -10.41
CA THR A 74 -7.51 -10.60 -11.01
C THR A 74 -7.75 -10.47 -12.51
N ALA A 75 -8.40 -9.38 -12.96
CA ALA A 75 -8.63 -9.14 -14.39
C ALA A 75 -7.31 -8.95 -15.14
N LYS A 76 -6.33 -8.26 -14.56
CA LYS A 76 -4.98 -8.13 -15.13
C LYS A 76 -4.25 -9.48 -15.24
N LEU A 77 -4.31 -10.29 -14.20
CA LEU A 77 -3.73 -11.63 -14.21
C LEU A 77 -4.35 -12.50 -15.33
N LEU A 78 -5.67 -12.49 -15.45
CA LEU A 78 -6.39 -13.22 -16.50
C LEU A 78 -6.05 -12.69 -17.90
N SER A 79 -5.96 -11.38 -18.06
CA SER A 79 -5.55 -10.75 -19.32
C SER A 79 -4.13 -11.15 -19.73
N TYR A 80 -3.20 -11.15 -18.77
CA TYR A 80 -1.81 -11.57 -19.00
C TYR A 80 -1.70 -13.06 -19.35
N ALA A 81 -2.40 -13.92 -18.61
CA ALA A 81 -2.37 -15.37 -18.80
C ALA A 81 -2.99 -15.80 -20.14
N GLY A 82 -3.80 -14.95 -20.76
CA GLY A 82 -4.48 -15.23 -22.01
C GLY A 82 -5.67 -16.19 -21.89
N LEU A 83 -6.37 -16.39 -23.00
CA LEU A 83 -7.63 -17.14 -23.01
C LEU A 83 -7.45 -18.61 -22.56
N ILE A 84 -6.38 -19.27 -22.99
CA ILE A 84 -6.14 -20.69 -22.64
C ILE A 84 -5.91 -20.86 -21.15
N ALA A 85 -5.07 -19.98 -20.56
CA ALA A 85 -4.80 -20.00 -19.12
C ALA A 85 -6.04 -19.59 -18.31
N THR A 86 -6.85 -18.67 -18.82
CA THR A 86 -8.14 -18.29 -18.22
C THR A 86 -9.10 -19.49 -18.16
N VAL A 87 -9.25 -20.21 -19.27
CA VAL A 87 -10.08 -21.43 -19.32
C VAL A 87 -9.54 -22.49 -18.37
N ARG A 88 -8.23 -22.68 -18.32
CA ARG A 88 -7.59 -23.62 -17.40
C ARG A 88 -7.81 -23.23 -15.94
N LEU A 89 -7.66 -21.97 -15.60
CA LEU A 89 -7.93 -21.47 -14.24
C LEU A 89 -9.38 -21.69 -13.83
N LEU A 90 -10.34 -21.40 -14.73
CA LEU A 90 -11.76 -21.63 -14.47
C LEU A 90 -12.11 -23.11 -14.31
N ALA A 91 -11.41 -24.00 -15.04
CA ALA A 91 -11.65 -25.44 -15.00
C ALA A 91 -10.95 -26.16 -13.85
N SER A 92 -9.75 -25.72 -13.44
CA SER A 92 -8.89 -26.41 -12.48
C SER A 92 -8.55 -25.62 -11.23
N GLY A 93 -8.84 -24.32 -11.20
CA GLY A 93 -8.46 -23.42 -10.11
C GLY A 93 -6.95 -23.13 -9.99
N SER A 94 -6.14 -23.47 -11.03
CA SER A 94 -4.69 -23.32 -10.97
C SER A 94 -4.11 -22.68 -12.25
N LEU A 95 -3.02 -21.95 -12.08
CA LEU A 95 -2.18 -21.42 -13.16
C LEU A 95 -0.87 -22.20 -13.22
N SER A 96 -0.21 -22.22 -14.40
CA SER A 96 1.15 -22.77 -14.50
C SER A 96 2.16 -21.89 -13.76
N ALA A 97 3.20 -22.51 -13.18
CA ALA A 97 4.25 -21.76 -12.49
C ALA A 97 4.90 -20.69 -13.39
N THR A 98 5.18 -21.00 -14.64
CA THR A 98 5.76 -20.06 -15.62
C THR A 98 4.84 -18.86 -15.92
N ALA A 99 3.51 -19.04 -15.92
CA ALA A 99 2.59 -17.94 -16.11
C ALA A 99 2.54 -17.02 -14.88
N VAL A 100 2.67 -17.58 -13.68
CA VAL A 100 2.72 -16.83 -12.43
C VAL A 100 4.03 -16.05 -12.30
N GLU A 101 5.17 -16.68 -12.61
CA GLU A 101 6.49 -16.02 -12.61
C GLU A 101 6.55 -14.85 -13.59
N GLY A 102 6.19 -15.06 -14.86
CA GLY A 102 6.16 -13.99 -15.84
C GLY A 102 5.18 -12.87 -15.52
N TYR A 103 4.05 -13.19 -14.86
CA TYR A 103 3.13 -12.17 -14.35
C TYR A 103 3.78 -11.34 -13.23
N ALA A 104 4.47 -11.99 -12.29
CA ALA A 104 5.14 -11.29 -11.21
C ALA A 104 6.19 -10.30 -11.71
N GLU A 105 7.02 -10.69 -12.67
CA GLU A 105 8.00 -9.80 -13.30
C GLU A 105 7.33 -8.60 -13.98
N THR A 106 6.28 -8.84 -14.76
CA THR A 106 5.55 -7.78 -15.46
C THR A 106 4.84 -6.86 -14.48
N PHE A 107 4.23 -7.42 -13.43
CA PHE A 107 3.52 -6.68 -12.39
C PHE A 107 4.47 -5.74 -11.62
N LEU A 108 5.64 -6.22 -11.23
CA LEU A 108 6.64 -5.44 -10.50
C LEU A 108 7.27 -4.33 -11.36
N ALA A 109 7.26 -4.48 -12.69
CA ALA A 109 7.78 -3.48 -13.62
C ALA A 109 6.74 -2.40 -14.01
N GLN A 110 5.46 -2.57 -13.68
CA GLN A 110 4.43 -1.60 -14.02
C GLN A 110 4.49 -0.36 -13.12
N ALA A 111 4.41 0.83 -13.74
CA ALA A 111 4.21 2.06 -12.98
C ALA A 111 2.85 2.02 -12.26
N PRO A 112 2.79 2.50 -11.00
CA PRO A 112 1.54 2.57 -10.27
C PRO A 112 0.49 3.42 -11.01
N LEU A 113 -0.77 3.01 -10.98
CA LEU A 113 -1.86 3.82 -11.52
C LEU A 113 -1.94 5.16 -10.79
N PRO A 114 -2.17 6.26 -11.51
CA PRO A 114 -2.38 7.55 -10.88
C PRO A 114 -3.66 7.53 -10.02
N VAL A 115 -3.59 8.15 -8.85
CA VAL A 115 -4.72 8.39 -7.97
C VAL A 115 -4.99 9.87 -7.94
N SER A 116 -6.27 10.30 -7.99
CA SER A 116 -6.59 11.71 -7.94
C SER A 116 -6.28 12.29 -6.55
N ASN A 117 -5.85 13.55 -6.49
CA ASN A 117 -5.60 14.23 -5.22
C ASN A 117 -6.88 14.33 -4.37
N ASP A 118 -8.04 14.50 -5.00
CA ASP A 118 -9.32 14.61 -4.28
C ASP A 118 -9.71 13.28 -3.62
N ASP A 119 -9.49 12.14 -4.30
CA ASP A 119 -9.70 10.81 -3.70
C ASP A 119 -8.71 10.54 -2.57
N LEU A 120 -7.45 10.92 -2.73
CA LEU A 120 -6.44 10.82 -1.67
C LEU A 120 -6.84 11.64 -0.44
N ILE A 121 -7.21 12.90 -0.61
CA ILE A 121 -7.65 13.78 0.49
C ILE A 121 -8.89 13.21 1.18
N ALA A 122 -9.85 12.68 0.42
CA ALA A 122 -11.02 12.03 0.99
C ALA A 122 -10.63 10.80 1.84
N ALA A 123 -9.68 9.98 1.37
CA ALA A 123 -9.19 8.81 2.11
C ALA A 123 -8.44 9.22 3.39
N PHE A 124 -7.56 10.22 3.32
CA PHE A 124 -6.85 10.77 4.49
C PHE A 124 -7.83 11.30 5.55
N LYS A 125 -8.85 12.05 5.09
CA LYS A 125 -9.91 12.57 5.97
C LYS A 125 -10.70 11.45 6.64
N ALA A 126 -11.10 10.43 5.88
CA ALA A 126 -11.87 9.30 6.39
C ALA A 126 -11.07 8.46 7.41
N ALA A 127 -9.75 8.40 7.23
CA ALA A 127 -8.85 7.67 8.12
C ALA A 127 -8.35 8.52 9.32
N ASP A 128 -8.72 9.80 9.47
CA ASP A 128 -8.16 10.73 10.44
C ASP A 128 -6.63 10.79 10.41
N VAL A 129 -6.04 10.90 9.21
CA VAL A 129 -4.60 10.97 8.98
C VAL A 129 -4.26 12.24 8.21
N SER A 130 -3.19 12.95 8.63
CA SER A 130 -2.65 14.10 7.90
C SER A 130 -2.03 13.67 6.58
N ALA A 131 -2.32 14.40 5.50
CA ALA A 131 -1.79 14.12 4.17
C ALA A 131 -0.39 14.70 3.94
N SER A 132 -0.02 15.74 4.69
CA SER A 132 1.25 16.47 4.50
C SER A 132 2.49 15.60 4.67
N PRO A 133 2.61 14.71 5.68
CA PRO A 133 3.78 13.84 5.80
C PRO A 133 3.99 12.95 4.58
N TYR A 134 2.91 12.37 4.06
CA TYR A 134 2.95 11.56 2.83
C TYR A 134 3.32 12.41 1.61
N ALA A 135 2.75 13.62 1.48
CA ALA A 135 3.05 14.52 0.39
C ALA A 135 4.55 14.86 0.34
N PHE A 136 5.15 15.23 1.48
CA PHE A 136 6.59 15.52 1.56
C PHE A 136 7.47 14.29 1.36
N ALA A 137 7.00 13.09 1.68
CA ALA A 137 7.71 11.85 1.34
C ALA A 137 7.72 11.58 -0.17
N LEU A 138 6.68 12.00 -0.91
CA LEU A 138 6.66 11.92 -2.38
C LEU A 138 7.53 12.97 -3.04
N ASP A 139 7.51 14.20 -2.53
CA ASP A 139 8.29 15.32 -3.02
C ASP A 139 8.71 16.22 -1.86
N PRO A 140 9.97 16.10 -1.38
CA PRO A 140 10.48 16.92 -0.28
C PRO A 140 10.43 18.43 -0.55
N THR A 141 10.40 18.85 -1.82
CA THR A 141 10.28 20.28 -2.17
C THR A 141 8.86 20.80 -2.05
N GLY A 142 7.86 19.91 -2.00
CA GLY A 142 6.44 20.23 -1.96
C GLY A 142 5.84 20.74 -3.27
N GLN A 143 6.65 20.97 -4.31
CA GLN A 143 6.20 21.64 -5.53
C GLN A 143 5.19 20.84 -6.34
N SER A 144 5.43 19.54 -6.51
CA SER A 144 4.53 18.65 -7.28
C SER A 144 3.31 18.19 -6.48
N VAL A 145 3.33 18.37 -5.16
CA VAL A 145 2.31 17.86 -4.21
C VAL A 145 1.56 18.97 -3.47
N VAL A 146 1.67 20.23 -3.95
CA VAL A 146 1.01 21.41 -3.34
C VAL A 146 -0.45 21.16 -3.04
N ALA A 147 -1.19 20.53 -3.97
CA ALA A 147 -2.61 20.26 -3.78
C ALA A 147 -2.92 19.31 -2.60
N LEU A 148 -2.02 18.37 -2.28
CA LEU A 148 -2.17 17.50 -1.11
C LEU A 148 -1.86 18.25 0.19
N ILE A 149 -0.88 19.16 0.16
CA ILE A 149 -0.49 19.96 1.31
C ILE A 149 -1.57 20.99 1.64
N GLU A 150 -2.01 21.77 0.63
CA GLU A 150 -3.00 22.84 0.83
C GLU A 150 -4.39 22.33 1.23
N LYS A 151 -4.76 21.13 0.76
CA LYS A 151 -6.05 20.50 1.06
C LYS A 151 -5.97 19.50 2.21
N ASP A 152 -4.84 19.41 2.91
CA ASP A 152 -4.70 18.49 4.04
C ASP A 152 -5.79 18.76 5.09
N PRO A 153 -6.64 17.77 5.40
CA PRO A 153 -7.71 17.94 6.37
C PRO A 153 -7.20 18.17 7.80
N PHE A 154 -5.91 17.88 8.06
CA PHE A 154 -5.31 17.93 9.39
C PHE A 154 -3.91 18.56 9.37
N LEU A 155 -3.82 19.84 8.95
CA LEU A 155 -2.56 20.59 8.82
C LEU A 155 -1.69 20.64 10.10
N GLY A 156 -2.26 20.39 11.27
CA GLY A 156 -1.54 20.34 12.54
C GLY A 156 -1.05 18.94 12.94
N GLY A 157 -1.23 17.96 12.08
CA GLY A 157 -0.96 16.54 12.35
C GLY A 157 -2.24 15.74 12.57
N SER A 158 -2.10 14.42 12.51
CA SER A 158 -3.22 13.48 12.64
C SER A 158 -3.92 13.64 14.01
N PRO A 159 -5.26 13.73 14.07
CA PRO A 159 -6.00 13.94 15.33
C PRO A 159 -5.79 12.82 16.35
N ARG A 160 -5.48 11.63 15.85
CA ARG A 160 -5.11 10.45 16.64
C ARG A 160 -3.85 9.85 16.05
N PRO A 161 -2.88 9.39 16.87
CA PRO A 161 -1.71 8.69 16.36
C PRO A 161 -2.12 7.54 15.44
N VAL A 162 -1.41 7.40 14.33
CA VAL A 162 -1.57 6.27 13.40
C VAL A 162 -1.09 4.98 14.08
N LEU A 163 0.07 5.06 14.73
CA LEU A 163 0.62 4.09 15.67
C LEU A 163 1.24 4.84 16.84
N ASP A 164 1.33 4.22 18.00
CA ASP A 164 2.19 4.71 19.07
C ASP A 164 3.68 4.44 18.78
N ASP A 165 4.58 5.10 19.49
CA ASP A 165 6.03 5.00 19.27
C ASP A 165 6.56 3.56 19.37
N GLY A 166 6.05 2.77 20.31
CA GLY A 166 6.47 1.39 20.51
C GLY A 166 6.03 0.49 19.36
N ALA A 167 4.79 0.67 18.88
CA ALA A 167 4.28 -0.04 17.71
C ALA A 167 5.00 0.40 16.42
N TRP A 168 5.33 1.70 16.30
CA TRP A 168 6.11 2.19 15.16
C TRP A 168 7.49 1.55 15.08
N VAL A 169 8.25 1.59 16.18
CA VAL A 169 9.58 0.93 16.26
C VAL A 169 9.47 -0.57 15.98
N SER A 170 8.43 -1.22 16.50
CA SER A 170 8.19 -2.64 16.23
C SER A 170 7.89 -2.92 14.75
N LEU A 171 7.17 -2.02 14.08
CA LEU A 171 6.87 -2.12 12.65
C LEU A 171 8.15 -1.95 11.82
N GLN A 172 8.99 -0.97 12.13
CA GLN A 172 10.29 -0.79 11.48
C GLN A 172 11.19 -2.03 11.64
N GLY A 173 11.16 -2.66 12.82
CA GLY A 173 11.87 -3.91 13.09
C GLY A 173 11.21 -5.18 12.55
N ILE A 174 10.16 -5.10 11.71
CA ILE A 174 9.43 -6.29 11.24
C ILE A 174 10.32 -7.24 10.43
N CYS A 175 11.26 -6.69 9.67
CA CYS A 175 12.19 -7.42 8.83
C CYS A 175 13.53 -7.77 9.51
N THR A 176 13.76 -7.33 10.75
CA THR A 176 14.96 -7.73 11.51
C THR A 176 14.77 -9.13 12.08
N ASP A 177 15.83 -9.93 12.08
CA ASP A 177 15.84 -11.31 12.59
C ASP A 177 15.81 -11.35 14.11
#